data_5121223764604916b576b48e288dc87f
#
_entry.id   5121223764604916b576b48e288dc87f
#
_cell.length_a   1.000
_cell.length_b   1.000
_cell.length_c   1.000
_cell.angle_alpha   90.00
_cell.angle_beta   90.00
_cell.angle_gamma   90.00
#
_symmetry.space_group_name_H-M   'P 1'
#
loop_
_entity.id
_entity.type
_entity.pdbx_description
1 polymer ?
#
loop_
_entity_poly.entity_id
_entity_poly.type
_entity_poly.pdbx_seq_one_letter_code
_entity_poly.pdbx_strand_id
1 'polypeptide(L)' 'MKTYRVLMAETHSQYYEVLAEDEDQARERAYAYDEDKPWALDTWDEGVNDQSHADTEEVS' A
#
# COMPACT_ATOMS: atom_id res chain seq x y z
N MET A 1 -2.75 -10.00 -12.48
CA MET A 1 -2.15 -9.09 -11.49
C MET A 1 -2.13 -9.74 -10.12
N LYS A 2 -1.20 -9.30 -9.28
CA LYS A 2 -1.06 -9.82 -7.93
C LYS A 2 -1.56 -8.80 -6.92
N THR A 3 -1.89 -9.27 -5.73
CA THR A 3 -2.30 -8.39 -4.64
C THR A 3 -1.08 -8.04 -3.80
N TYR A 4 -0.86 -6.76 -3.60
CA TYR A 4 0.24 -6.26 -2.78
C TYR A 4 -0.30 -5.42 -1.63
N ARG A 5 0.37 -5.54 -0.50
CA ARG A 5 0.14 -4.67 0.66
C ARG A 5 1.32 -3.74 0.76
N VAL A 6 1.06 -2.45 0.71
CA VAL A 6 2.11 -1.43 0.77
C VAL A 6 1.96 -0.65 2.07
N LEU A 7 2.99 -0.66 2.89
CA LEU A 7 3.04 0.12 4.11
C LEU A 7 3.76 1.42 3.83
N MET A 8 3.10 2.52 4.12
CA MET A 8 3.71 3.84 4.11
C MET A 8 3.69 4.37 5.53
N ALA A 9 4.85 4.51 6.12
CA ALA A 9 4.99 4.93 7.51
C ALA A 9 5.75 6.27 7.58
N GLU A 10 5.05 7.31 7.97
CA GLU A 10 5.63 8.62 8.27
C GLU A 10 5.31 8.93 9.73
N THR A 11 4.26 9.70 9.99
CA THR A 11 3.77 9.90 11.35
C THR A 11 2.81 8.78 11.75
N HIS A 12 2.14 8.19 10.77
CA HIS A 12 1.23 7.08 10.97
C HIS A 12 1.57 5.94 10.02
N SER A 13 1.33 4.72 10.46
CA SER A 13 1.41 3.56 9.59
C SER A 13 0.11 3.46 8.80
N GLN A 14 0.19 3.67 7.51
CA GLN A 14 -0.94 3.58 6.60
C GLN A 14 -0.71 2.45 5.62
N TYR A 15 -1.64 1.51 5.58
CA TYR A 15 -1.56 0.38 4.65
C TYR A 15 -2.45 0.62 3.45
N TYR A 16 -1.94 0.19 2.30
CA TYR A 16 -2.70 0.21 1.04
C TYR A 16 -2.63 -1.18 0.43
N GLU A 17 -3.77 -1.72 0.06
CA GLU A 17 -3.82 -3.00 -0.62
C GLU A 17 -4.25 -2.75 -2.05
N VAL A 18 -3.39 -3.12 -2.99
CA VAL A 18 -3.59 -2.80 -4.40
C VAL A 18 -3.27 -4.00 -5.29
N LEU A 19 -3.88 -4.04 -6.46
CA LEU A 19 -3.51 -4.99 -7.51
C LEU A 19 -2.38 -4.36 -8.34
N ALA A 20 -1.36 -5.14 -8.65
CA ALA A 20 -0.23 -4.66 -9.44
C ALA A 20 0.49 -5.83 -10.11
N GLU A 21 1.30 -5.50 -11.11
CA GLU A 21 2.11 -6.48 -11.83
C GLU A 21 3.38 -6.82 -11.05
N ASP A 22 3.92 -5.85 -10.33
CA ASP A 22 5.15 -6.01 -9.56
C ASP A 22 5.17 -5.02 -8.38
N GLU A 23 6.22 -5.11 -7.57
CA GLU A 23 6.35 -4.27 -6.38
C GLU A 23 6.46 -2.78 -6.71
N ASP A 24 7.17 -2.44 -7.77
CA ASP A 24 7.32 -1.04 -8.16
C ASP A 24 5.98 -0.42 -8.54
N GLN A 25 5.19 -1.15 -9.31
CA GLN A 25 3.86 -0.70 -9.69
C GLN A 25 2.96 -0.59 -8.47
N ALA A 26 3.09 -1.55 -7.53
CA ALA A 26 2.31 -1.53 -6.31
C ALA A 26 2.59 -0.26 -5.50
N ARG A 27 3.86 0.12 -5.37
CA ARG A 27 4.22 1.34 -4.67
C ARG A 27 3.68 2.58 -5.37
N GLU A 28 3.79 2.63 -6.70
CA GLU A 28 3.24 3.75 -7.46
C GLU A 28 1.73 3.88 -7.26
N ARG A 29 1.03 2.75 -7.30
CA ARG A 29 -0.42 2.75 -7.11
C ARG A 29 -0.81 3.14 -5.70
N ALA A 30 -0.02 2.73 -4.71
CA ALA A 30 -0.27 3.14 -3.32
C ALA A 30 -0.08 4.65 -3.14
N TYR A 31 0.96 5.23 -3.74
CA TYR A 31 1.18 6.68 -3.70
C TYR A 31 0.06 7.46 -4.38
N ALA A 32 -0.46 6.91 -5.48
CA ALA A 32 -1.55 7.52 -6.23
C ALA A 32 -2.88 6.84 -5.91
N TYR A 33 -3.04 6.36 -4.68
CA TYR A 33 -4.21 5.59 -4.29
C TYR A 33 -5.49 6.38 -4.50
N ASP A 34 -6.43 5.74 -5.17
CA ASP A 34 -7.74 6.31 -5.45
C ASP A 34 -8.74 5.14 -5.40
N GLU A 35 -9.64 5.20 -4.44
CA GLU A 35 -10.61 4.13 -4.21
C GLU A 35 -11.54 3.88 -5.39
N ASP A 36 -11.62 4.82 -6.32
CA ASP A 36 -12.43 4.67 -7.54
C ASP A 36 -11.72 3.84 -8.61
N LYS A 37 -10.45 3.55 -8.42
CA LYS A 37 -9.68 2.77 -9.40
C LYS A 37 -9.91 1.27 -9.23
N PRO A 38 -9.93 0.51 -10.33
CA PRO A 38 -10.17 -0.94 -10.25
C PRO A 38 -9.07 -1.72 -9.52
N TRP A 39 -7.87 -1.15 -9.43
CA TRP A 39 -6.75 -1.79 -8.74
C TRP A 39 -6.69 -1.42 -7.25
N ALA A 40 -7.52 -0.51 -6.79
CA ALA A 40 -7.55 -0.10 -5.38
C ALA A 40 -8.45 -1.06 -4.60
N LEU A 41 -7.88 -1.83 -3.70
CA LEU A 41 -8.62 -2.85 -2.96
C LEU A 41 -9.03 -2.36 -1.58
N ASP A 42 -8.07 -1.91 -0.76
CA ASP A 42 -8.38 -1.51 0.61
C ASP A 42 -7.29 -0.59 1.15
N THR A 43 -7.62 0.11 2.21
CA THR A 43 -6.66 0.91 2.95
C THR A 43 -7.09 0.96 4.41
N TRP A 44 -6.11 0.99 5.32
CA TRP A 44 -6.39 1.11 6.75
C TRP A 44 -5.20 1.73 7.46
N ASP A 45 -5.47 2.29 8.63
CA ASP A 45 -4.52 3.00 9.44
C ASP A 45 -4.16 2.16 10.66
N GLU A 46 -2.87 1.89 10.85
CA GLU A 46 -2.39 1.15 12.02
C GLU A 46 -2.05 2.07 13.19
N GLY A 47 -2.16 3.38 12.99
CA GLY A 47 -1.89 4.35 14.04
C GLY A 47 -0.45 4.85 14.02
N VAL A 48 -0.01 5.39 15.16
CA VAL A 48 1.34 5.95 15.28
C VAL A 48 2.37 4.83 15.24
N ASN A 49 3.42 5.04 14.45
CA ASN A 49 4.51 4.09 14.30
C ASN A 49 5.84 4.77 14.63
N ASP A 50 6.65 4.13 15.46
CA ASP A 50 7.96 4.65 15.83
C ASP A 50 9.00 4.42 14.74
N GLN A 51 8.70 3.58 13.78
CA GLN A 51 9.61 3.24 12.69
C GLN A 51 9.12 3.86 11.40
N SER A 52 9.91 4.78 10.88
CA SER A 52 9.60 5.42 9.61
C SER A 52 10.22 4.60 8.48
N HIS A 53 9.42 3.75 7.86
CA HIS A 53 9.86 2.97 6.72
C HIS A 53 8.68 2.62 5.82
N ALA A 54 9.00 2.33 4.58
CA ALA A 54 8.01 1.83 3.62
C ALA A 54 8.35 0.37 3.32
N ASP A 55 7.32 -0.44 3.18
CA ASP A 55 7.49 -1.85 2.87
C ASP A 55 6.41 -2.30 1.90
N THR A 56 6.74 -3.28 1.08
CA THR A 56 5.82 -3.82 0.08
C THR A 56 5.85 -5.34 0.18
N GLU A 57 4.68 -5.93 0.36
CA GLU A 57 4.54 -7.37 0.52
C GLU A 57 3.53 -7.91 -0.48
N GLU A 58 3.90 -9.01 -1.14
CA GLU A 58 2.95 -9.72 -1.98
C GLU A 58 2.03 -10.56 -1.11
N VAL A 59 0.73 -10.35 -1.25
CA VAL A 59 -0.27 -11.02 -0.41
C VAL A 59 -0.83 -12.27 -1.08
N SER A 60 -0.80 -12.28 -2.41
CA SER A 60 -1.34 -13.44 -3.14
C SER A 60 -0.53 -13.80 -4.37
#